data_61093e1880ac41e003ca67515378d3e3
#
_entry.id   61093e1880ac41e003ca67515378d3e3
#
_cell.length_a   1.000
_cell.length_b   1.000
_cell.length_c   1.000
_cell.angle_alpha   90.00
_cell.angle_beta   90.00
_cell.angle_gamma   90.00
#
_symmetry.space_group_name_H-M   'P 1'
#
loop_
_entity.id
_entity.type
_entity.pdbx_description
1 polymer ?
#
loop_
_entity_poly.entity_id
_entity_poly.type
_entity_poly.pdbx_seq_one_letter_code
_entity_poly.pdbx_strand_id
1 'polypeptide(L)'
;SNGTISTASAKLERKNMIIQVYQSYLTDWTTDMITYLDANDSDKITSDAESAYPLALVNGKQYIIDQNGLTAKTIGFYNSWNSTRGELGALESIGNINIAVNKDTGKLCTITVDAAYEKNSKVSFEFVINDDFTLENGAINPTYTTGQKMTKAVMNTIIGMGTVFIVLIF
;
A
#
# COMPACT_ATOMS: atom_id res chain seq x y z
N SER A 1 -28.34 -22.87 -9.09
CA SER A 1 -28.32 -22.00 -7.93
C SER A 1 -27.36 -22.51 -6.88
N ASN A 2 -27.47 -23.74 -6.45
CA ASN A 2 -26.56 -24.32 -5.48
C ASN A 2 -25.13 -24.34 -6.01
N GLY A 3 -24.96 -24.65 -7.30
CA GLY A 3 -23.64 -24.65 -7.92
C GLY A 3 -22.98 -23.29 -7.91
N THR A 4 -23.75 -22.23 -8.16
CA THR A 4 -23.24 -20.86 -8.13
C THR A 4 -22.84 -20.44 -6.73
N ILE A 5 -23.66 -20.73 -5.73
CA ILE A 5 -23.36 -20.44 -4.33
C ILE A 5 -22.13 -21.21 -3.88
N SER A 6 -22.04 -22.48 -4.21
CA SER A 6 -20.90 -23.32 -3.88
C SER A 6 -19.62 -22.81 -4.52
N THR A 7 -19.68 -22.34 -5.78
CA THR A 7 -18.53 -21.79 -6.47
C THR A 7 -18.04 -20.51 -5.81
N ALA A 8 -18.94 -19.60 -5.46
CA ALA A 8 -18.59 -18.37 -4.78
C ALA A 8 -17.97 -18.65 -3.41
N SER A 9 -18.57 -19.58 -2.65
CA SER A 9 -18.05 -20.01 -1.35
C SER A 9 -16.68 -20.64 -1.48
N ALA A 10 -16.48 -21.51 -2.49
CA ALA A 10 -15.20 -22.16 -2.73
C ALA A 10 -14.10 -21.16 -3.07
N LYS A 11 -14.41 -20.15 -3.86
CA LYS A 11 -13.46 -19.09 -4.21
C LYS A 11 -13.06 -18.29 -2.97
N LEU A 12 -14.03 -17.93 -2.14
CA LEU A 12 -13.77 -17.20 -0.91
C LEU A 12 -12.94 -18.02 0.07
N GLU A 13 -13.27 -19.29 0.23
CA GLU A 13 -12.50 -20.20 1.08
C GLU A 13 -11.06 -20.32 0.61
N ARG A 14 -10.85 -20.41 -0.71
CA ARG A 14 -9.52 -20.48 -1.29
C ARG A 14 -8.72 -19.22 -0.97
N LYS A 15 -9.32 -18.05 -1.14
CA LYS A 15 -8.67 -16.77 -0.79
C LYS A 15 -8.30 -16.74 0.70
N ASN A 16 -9.20 -17.15 1.57
CA ASN A 16 -8.94 -17.18 3.00
C ASN A 16 -7.82 -18.15 3.35
N MET A 17 -7.76 -19.30 2.71
CA MET A 17 -6.67 -20.26 2.93
C MET A 17 -5.32 -19.69 2.49
N ILE A 18 -5.27 -19.05 1.34
CA ILE A 18 -4.04 -18.41 0.85
C ILE A 18 -3.60 -17.33 1.82
N ILE A 19 -4.51 -16.49 2.27
CA ILE A 19 -4.19 -15.44 3.25
C ILE A 19 -3.65 -16.04 4.53
N GLN A 20 -4.26 -17.11 5.04
CA GLN A 20 -3.79 -17.79 6.23
C GLN A 20 -2.36 -18.31 6.09
N VAL A 21 -2.06 -18.94 4.96
CA VAL A 21 -0.73 -19.48 4.70
C VAL A 21 0.31 -18.36 4.58
N TYR A 22 -0.06 -17.24 3.97
CA TYR A 22 0.87 -16.15 3.68
C TYR A 22 0.74 -14.98 4.65
N GLN A 23 0.02 -15.13 5.76
CA GLN A 23 -0.24 -14.02 6.68
C GLN A 23 1.06 -13.40 7.22
N SER A 24 1.96 -14.21 7.72
CA SER A 24 3.25 -13.71 8.22
C SER A 24 4.06 -13.03 7.12
N TYR A 25 4.04 -13.62 5.94
CA TYR A 25 4.73 -13.09 4.78
C TYR A 25 4.19 -11.71 4.38
N LEU A 26 2.87 -11.57 4.31
CA LEU A 26 2.24 -10.31 3.94
C LEU A 26 2.45 -9.24 5.00
N THR A 27 2.45 -9.63 6.26
CA THR A 27 2.76 -8.75 7.38
C THR A 27 4.21 -8.25 7.30
N ASP A 28 5.15 -9.14 7.06
CA ASP A 28 6.56 -8.80 6.93
C ASP A 28 6.80 -7.89 5.72
N TRP A 29 6.16 -8.20 4.58
CA TRP A 29 6.26 -7.35 3.40
C TRP A 29 5.78 -5.93 3.69
N THR A 30 4.65 -5.80 4.39
CA THR A 30 4.07 -4.49 4.70
C THR A 30 5.01 -3.70 5.61
N THR A 31 5.53 -4.33 6.65
CA THR A 31 6.49 -3.71 7.55
C THR A 31 7.75 -3.29 6.81
N ASP A 32 8.30 -4.17 6.00
CA ASP A 32 9.51 -3.89 5.24
C ASP A 32 9.29 -2.78 4.20
N MET A 33 8.11 -2.75 3.58
CA MET A 33 7.77 -1.67 2.63
C MET A 33 7.78 -0.31 3.32
N ILE A 34 7.08 -0.18 4.44
CA ILE A 34 7.01 1.09 5.17
C ILE A 34 8.39 1.50 5.68
N THR A 35 9.16 0.56 6.19
CA THR A 35 10.52 0.79 6.66
C THR A 35 11.44 1.20 5.52
N TYR A 36 11.35 0.54 4.38
CA TYR A 36 12.13 0.86 3.18
C TYR A 36 11.88 2.30 2.72
N LEU A 37 10.62 2.70 2.69
CA LEU A 37 10.25 4.06 2.27
C LEU A 37 10.83 5.12 3.18
N ASP A 38 10.88 4.87 4.47
CA ASP A 38 11.47 5.80 5.44
C ASP A 38 13.00 5.82 5.36
N ALA A 39 13.61 4.65 5.20
CA ALA A 39 15.06 4.49 5.25
C ALA A 39 15.79 5.04 4.02
N ASN A 40 15.09 5.25 2.92
CA ASN A 40 15.69 5.65 1.65
C ASN A 40 15.13 6.97 1.19
N ASP A 41 15.98 7.83 0.60
CA ASP A 41 15.52 9.10 0.05
C ASP A 41 14.77 8.90 -1.27
N SER A 42 14.15 9.98 -1.74
CA SER A 42 13.34 9.94 -2.96
C SER A 42 14.14 9.55 -4.19
N ASP A 43 15.39 9.99 -4.28
CA ASP A 43 16.25 9.66 -5.41
C ASP A 43 16.57 8.16 -5.44
N LYS A 44 16.84 7.57 -4.27
CA LYS A 44 17.11 6.14 -4.16
C LYS A 44 15.87 5.32 -4.53
N ILE A 45 14.73 5.70 -4.03
CA ILE A 45 13.46 5.00 -4.32
C ILE A 45 13.15 5.08 -5.82
N THR A 46 13.32 6.26 -6.43
CA THR A 46 13.11 6.43 -7.87
C THR A 46 14.10 5.59 -8.67
N SER A 47 15.36 5.60 -8.26
CA SER A 47 16.41 4.83 -8.92
C SER A 47 16.13 3.32 -8.83
N ASP A 48 15.72 2.85 -7.66
CA ASP A 48 15.35 1.44 -7.47
C ASP A 48 14.17 1.06 -8.36
N ALA A 49 13.16 1.94 -8.45
CA ALA A 49 11.98 1.70 -9.28
C ALA A 49 12.30 1.66 -10.77
N GLU A 50 13.27 2.43 -11.19
CA GLU A 50 13.71 2.51 -12.60
C GLU A 50 14.78 1.48 -12.94
N SER A 51 15.26 0.71 -11.97
CA SER A 51 16.31 -0.26 -12.16
C SER A 51 15.95 -1.30 -13.22
N ALA A 52 16.95 -1.69 -14.00
CA ALA A 52 16.79 -2.76 -14.98
C ALA A 52 16.62 -4.13 -14.32
N TYR A 53 16.87 -4.23 -13.04
CA TYR A 53 16.61 -5.46 -12.30
C TYR A 53 15.14 -5.59 -12.00
N PRO A 54 14.46 -6.61 -12.55
CA PRO A 54 13.03 -6.76 -12.33
C PRO A 54 12.66 -7.21 -10.93
N LEU A 55 13.63 -7.63 -10.14
CA LEU A 55 13.35 -8.18 -8.82
C LEU A 55 13.04 -7.06 -7.84
N ALA A 56 11.84 -7.06 -7.33
CA ALA A 56 11.43 -6.08 -6.33
C ALA A 56 12.04 -6.46 -4.98
N LEU A 57 13.17 -5.85 -4.67
CA LEU A 57 13.77 -6.00 -3.35
C LEU A 57 13.16 -4.95 -2.44
N VAL A 58 12.50 -5.39 -1.39
CA VAL A 58 11.94 -4.51 -0.37
C VAL A 58 12.80 -4.66 0.88
N ASN A 59 13.45 -3.59 1.27
CA ASN A 59 14.32 -3.56 2.44
C ASN A 59 15.40 -4.67 2.38
N GLY A 60 15.95 -4.89 1.17
CA GLY A 60 16.99 -5.88 0.94
C GLY A 60 16.51 -7.32 0.85
N LYS A 61 15.20 -7.55 0.90
CA LYS A 61 14.61 -8.90 0.80
C LYS A 61 13.78 -9.01 -0.45
N GLN A 62 13.82 -10.18 -1.09
CA GLN A 62 12.96 -10.48 -2.23
C GLN A 62 11.68 -11.13 -1.72
N TYR A 63 10.54 -10.59 -2.18
CA TYR A 63 9.23 -11.11 -1.86
C TYR A 63 8.55 -11.67 -3.11
N ILE A 64 7.50 -12.46 -2.91
CA ILE A 64 6.67 -12.95 -4.02
C ILE A 64 5.90 -11.80 -4.65
N ILE A 65 5.54 -10.78 -3.85
CA ILE A 65 4.83 -9.62 -4.38
C ILE A 65 5.72 -8.92 -5.41
N ASP A 66 5.21 -8.80 -6.62
CA ASP A 66 5.93 -8.23 -7.77
C ASP A 66 7.24 -8.94 -8.08
N GLN A 67 7.32 -10.25 -7.83
CA GLN A 67 8.56 -11.00 -8.01
C GLN A 67 9.12 -10.97 -9.43
N ASN A 68 8.27 -10.72 -10.41
CA ASN A 68 8.67 -10.64 -11.82
C ASN A 68 8.92 -9.23 -12.30
N GLY A 69 8.97 -8.27 -11.39
CA GLY A 69 9.22 -6.87 -11.67
C GLY A 69 8.13 -5.96 -11.12
N LEU A 70 8.47 -4.71 -10.94
CA LEU A 70 7.54 -3.71 -10.45
C LEU A 70 6.48 -3.42 -11.50
N THR A 71 5.22 -3.37 -11.07
CA THR A 71 4.11 -2.98 -11.93
C THR A 71 3.99 -1.45 -11.97
N ALA A 72 3.24 -0.94 -12.94
CA ALA A 72 2.96 0.50 -13.02
C ALA A 72 2.26 1.00 -11.75
N LYS A 73 1.47 0.16 -11.12
CA LYS A 73 0.77 0.51 -9.88
C LYS A 73 1.74 0.68 -8.71
N THR A 74 2.74 -0.17 -8.63
CA THR A 74 3.76 -0.07 -7.59
C THR A 74 4.63 1.17 -7.81
N ILE A 75 5.00 1.45 -9.04
CA ILE A 75 5.75 2.67 -9.39
C ILE A 75 4.91 3.91 -9.03
N GLY A 76 3.62 3.88 -9.32
CA GLY A 76 2.71 4.95 -8.94
C GLY A 76 2.64 5.17 -7.43
N PHE A 77 2.66 4.09 -6.67
CA PHE A 77 2.71 4.17 -5.22
C PHE A 77 4.00 4.83 -4.73
N TYR A 78 5.15 4.45 -5.29
CA TYR A 78 6.42 5.09 -4.93
C TYR A 78 6.41 6.58 -5.25
N ASN A 79 5.84 6.97 -6.38
CA ASN A 79 5.72 8.38 -6.76
C ASN A 79 4.82 9.14 -5.77
N SER A 80 3.72 8.54 -5.36
CA SER A 80 2.83 9.12 -4.34
C SER A 80 3.55 9.30 -3.02
N TRP A 81 4.33 8.31 -2.61
CA TRP A 81 5.12 8.40 -1.38
C TRP A 81 6.11 9.56 -1.48
N ASN A 82 6.85 9.64 -2.56
CA ASN A 82 7.86 10.70 -2.75
C ASN A 82 7.23 12.10 -2.69
N SER A 83 6.00 12.24 -3.16
CA SER A 83 5.27 13.50 -3.11
C SER A 83 4.73 13.83 -1.72
N THR A 84 4.50 12.83 -0.89
CA THR A 84 3.85 13.00 0.42
C THR A 84 4.83 13.06 1.57
N ARG A 85 5.95 12.38 1.47
CA ARG A 85 6.88 12.15 2.59
C ARG A 85 7.36 13.41 3.30
N GLY A 86 7.50 14.51 2.57
CA GLY A 86 7.97 15.76 3.15
C GLY A 86 7.03 16.33 4.20
N GLU A 87 5.74 15.98 4.14
CA GLU A 87 4.75 16.40 5.11
C GLU A 87 4.78 15.55 6.38
N LEU A 88 5.43 14.40 6.33
CA LEU A 88 5.35 13.39 7.38
C LEU A 88 6.56 13.37 8.30
N GLY A 89 7.74 13.64 7.75
CA GLY A 89 8.98 13.49 8.49
C GLY A 89 9.36 12.02 8.66
N ALA A 90 10.15 11.72 9.69
CA ALA A 90 10.63 10.37 9.92
C ALA A 90 9.56 9.47 10.55
N LEU A 91 9.64 8.19 10.21
CA LEU A 91 8.77 7.16 10.79
C LEU A 91 9.09 6.98 12.27
N GLU A 92 8.06 6.95 13.10
CA GLU A 92 8.20 6.72 14.54
C GLU A 92 7.74 5.33 14.96
N SER A 93 6.62 4.87 14.39
CA SER A 93 6.10 3.55 14.72
C SER A 93 5.15 3.04 13.64
N ILE A 94 4.98 1.73 13.59
CA ILE A 94 4.03 1.06 12.72
C ILE A 94 3.02 0.36 13.61
N GLY A 95 1.73 0.62 13.35
CA GLY A 95 0.65 0.01 14.11
C GLY A 95 0.33 -1.41 13.65
N ASN A 96 -0.81 -1.91 14.11
CA ASN A 96 -1.26 -3.26 13.75
C ASN A 96 -1.59 -3.33 12.26
N ILE A 97 -1.13 -4.40 11.63
CA ILE A 97 -1.38 -4.66 10.22
C ILE A 97 -2.61 -5.55 10.13
N ASN A 98 -3.61 -5.10 9.40
CA ASN A 98 -4.84 -5.84 9.17
C ASN A 98 -4.87 -6.35 7.73
N ILE A 99 -5.10 -7.65 7.58
CA ILE A 99 -5.19 -8.30 6.27
C ILE A 99 -6.59 -8.86 6.14
N ALA A 100 -7.36 -8.30 5.21
CA ALA A 100 -8.75 -8.72 4.97
C ALA A 100 -8.88 -9.32 3.57
N VAL A 101 -9.69 -10.37 3.45
CA VAL A 101 -9.97 -10.93 2.14
C VAL A 101 -10.64 -9.88 1.26
N ASN A 102 -10.23 -9.82 -0.01
CA ASN A 102 -10.88 -8.98 -1.00
C ASN A 102 -11.74 -9.88 -1.89
N LYS A 103 -13.03 -9.60 -1.92
CA LYS A 103 -14.01 -10.45 -2.61
C LYS A 103 -14.10 -10.18 -4.12
N ASP A 104 -13.47 -9.11 -4.59
CA ASP A 104 -13.51 -8.75 -6.00
C ASP A 104 -12.74 -9.76 -6.84
N THR A 105 -13.22 -9.98 -8.05
CA THR A 105 -12.59 -10.90 -8.99
C THR A 105 -11.16 -10.46 -9.28
N GLY A 106 -10.23 -11.40 -9.20
CA GLY A 106 -8.82 -11.14 -9.47
C GLY A 106 -8.05 -10.54 -8.30
N LYS A 107 -8.72 -10.19 -7.21
CA LYS A 107 -8.08 -9.65 -6.00
C LYS A 107 -7.95 -10.74 -4.95
N LEU A 108 -6.92 -10.65 -4.13
CA LEU A 108 -6.72 -11.58 -3.02
C LEU A 108 -7.08 -10.95 -1.69
N CYS A 109 -6.43 -9.85 -1.35
CA CYS A 109 -6.60 -9.23 -0.04
C CYS A 109 -6.37 -7.73 -0.09
N THR A 110 -6.83 -7.08 0.96
CA THR A 110 -6.55 -5.66 1.23
C THR A 110 -5.82 -5.59 2.56
N ILE A 111 -4.66 -4.96 2.57
CA ILE A 111 -3.84 -4.78 3.75
C ILE A 111 -3.97 -3.33 4.18
N THR A 112 -4.33 -3.12 5.44
CA THR A 112 -4.41 -1.78 6.01
C THR A 112 -3.54 -1.69 7.26
N VAL A 113 -2.89 -0.55 7.45
CA VAL A 113 -2.03 -0.32 8.61
C VAL A 113 -1.95 1.19 8.86
N ASP A 114 -1.93 1.58 10.13
CA ASP A 114 -1.64 2.95 10.53
C ASP A 114 -0.18 3.03 10.96
N ALA A 115 0.48 4.11 10.58
CA ALA A 115 1.85 4.41 11.01
C ALA A 115 1.89 5.82 11.58
N ALA A 116 2.78 6.04 12.53
CA ALA A 116 3.02 7.36 13.12
C ALA A 116 4.33 7.92 12.58
N TYR A 117 4.29 9.18 12.18
CA TYR A 117 5.44 9.94 11.68
C TYR A 117 5.63 11.19 12.54
N GLU A 118 6.82 11.76 12.49
CA GLU A 118 7.16 12.96 13.28
C GLU A 118 6.13 14.08 13.16
N LYS A 119 5.65 14.34 11.95
CA LYS A 119 4.75 15.44 11.65
C LYS A 119 3.29 15.04 11.53
N ASN A 120 3.01 13.74 11.61
CA ASN A 120 1.64 13.23 11.50
C ASN A 120 1.52 11.92 12.26
N SER A 121 0.76 11.93 13.33
CA SER A 121 0.64 10.79 14.23
C SER A 121 -0.21 9.65 13.67
N LYS A 122 -0.93 9.89 12.57
CA LYS A 122 -1.79 8.85 11.99
C LYS A 122 -1.79 8.94 10.48
N VAL A 123 -1.02 8.07 9.86
CA VAL A 123 -0.94 7.91 8.40
C VAL A 123 -1.40 6.50 8.09
N SER A 124 -2.48 6.37 7.35
CA SER A 124 -3.02 5.06 6.97
C SER A 124 -2.45 4.64 5.62
N PHE A 125 -1.96 3.41 5.56
CA PHE A 125 -1.56 2.79 4.29
C PHE A 125 -2.58 1.72 3.92
N GLU A 126 -2.89 1.63 2.65
CA GLU A 126 -3.74 0.58 2.12
C GLU A 126 -3.10 -0.04 0.88
N PHE A 127 -2.96 -1.36 0.89
CA PHE A 127 -2.43 -2.11 -0.24
C PHE A 127 -3.44 -3.15 -0.68
N VAL A 128 -3.77 -3.16 -1.96
CA VAL A 128 -4.61 -4.20 -2.55
C VAL A 128 -3.71 -5.14 -3.34
N ILE A 129 -3.74 -6.42 -2.98
CA ILE A 129 -2.92 -7.46 -3.60
C ILE A 129 -3.80 -8.31 -4.51
N ASN A 130 -3.34 -8.53 -5.74
CA ASN A 130 -4.01 -9.38 -6.71
C ASN A 130 -3.77 -10.87 -6.41
N ASP A 131 -4.60 -11.73 -7.01
CA ASP A 131 -4.47 -13.18 -6.89
C ASP A 131 -3.11 -13.71 -7.36
N ASP A 132 -2.45 -13.00 -8.26
CA ASP A 132 -1.12 -13.37 -8.77
C ASP A 132 0.02 -12.75 -7.97
N PHE A 133 -0.28 -12.19 -6.81
CA PHE A 133 0.69 -11.51 -5.94
C PHE A 133 1.36 -10.30 -6.57
N THR A 134 0.63 -9.58 -7.42
CA THR A 134 1.05 -8.24 -7.84
C THR A 134 0.30 -7.20 -7.05
N LEU A 135 0.90 -6.03 -6.87
CA LEU A 135 0.23 -4.91 -6.20
C LEU A 135 -0.76 -4.27 -7.18
N GLU A 136 -2.03 -4.28 -6.80
CA GLU A 136 -3.07 -3.61 -7.59
C GLU A 136 -3.15 -2.13 -7.27
N ASN A 137 -2.97 -1.79 -6.00
CA ASN A 137 -3.05 -0.40 -5.56
C ASN A 137 -2.31 -0.23 -4.24
N GLY A 138 -1.66 0.91 -4.09
CA GLY A 138 -1.09 1.35 -2.83
C GLY A 138 -1.52 2.78 -2.57
N ALA A 139 -2.05 3.07 -1.40
CA ALA A 139 -2.53 4.39 -1.03
C ALA A 139 -1.92 4.83 0.30
N ILE A 140 -1.62 6.11 0.41
CA ILE A 140 -1.09 6.74 1.60
C ILE A 140 -2.07 7.83 2.00
N ASN A 141 -2.67 7.69 3.17
CA ASN A 141 -3.75 8.56 3.62
C ASN A 141 -3.40 9.22 4.97
N PRO A 142 -2.70 10.35 4.96
CA PRO A 142 -2.45 11.09 6.20
C PRO A 142 -3.75 11.64 6.77
N THR A 143 -3.83 11.74 8.09
CA THR A 143 -4.96 12.37 8.75
C THR A 143 -4.62 13.84 8.99
N TYR A 144 -5.49 14.74 8.56
CA TYR A 144 -5.27 16.19 8.66
C TYR A 144 -6.19 16.82 9.69
N THR A 145 -5.69 17.84 10.39
CA THR A 145 -6.52 18.73 11.19
C THR A 145 -7.43 19.54 10.27
N THR A 146 -8.43 20.22 10.83
CA THR A 146 -9.36 21.03 10.01
C THR A 146 -8.62 22.06 9.17
N GLY A 147 -7.65 22.77 9.75
CA GLY A 147 -6.87 23.76 9.01
C GLY A 147 -6.01 23.10 7.91
N GLN A 148 -5.38 21.98 8.24
CA GLN A 148 -4.59 21.23 7.27
C GLN A 148 -5.45 20.69 6.13
N LYS A 149 -6.67 20.24 6.44
CA LYS A 149 -7.60 19.75 5.41
C LYS A 149 -7.93 20.82 4.39
N MET A 150 -8.20 22.02 4.85
CA MET A 150 -8.51 23.14 3.95
C MET A 150 -7.34 23.49 3.05
N THR A 151 -6.14 23.59 3.60
CA THR A 151 -4.93 23.84 2.83
C THR A 151 -4.69 22.73 1.83
N LYS A 152 -4.84 21.49 2.28
CA LYS A 152 -4.60 20.31 1.43
C LYS A 152 -5.64 20.21 0.31
N ALA A 153 -6.89 20.58 0.56
CA ALA A 153 -7.92 20.60 -0.44
C ALA A 153 -7.57 21.54 -1.60
N VAL A 154 -7.05 22.72 -1.28
CA VAL A 154 -6.59 23.68 -2.30
C VAL A 154 -5.43 23.10 -3.09
N MET A 155 -4.45 22.53 -2.40
CA MET A 155 -3.30 21.93 -3.05
C MET A 155 -3.68 20.73 -3.93
N ASN A 156 -4.63 19.93 -3.49
CA ASN A 156 -5.08 18.78 -4.27
C ASN A 156 -5.73 19.18 -5.58
N THR A 157 -6.39 20.33 -5.61
CA THR A 157 -6.95 20.87 -6.85
C THR A 157 -5.84 21.19 -7.85
N ILE A 158 -4.67 21.57 -7.35
CA ILE A 158 -3.51 21.90 -8.20
C ILE A 158 -2.72 20.65 -8.58
N ILE A 159 -2.47 19.77 -7.61
CA ILE A 159 -1.61 18.59 -7.78
C ILE A 159 -2.29 17.49 -8.57
N GLY A 160 -3.60 17.33 -8.38
CA GLY A 160 -4.39 16.34 -9.12
C GLY A 160 -4.89 15.17 -8.28
N MET A 161 -5.11 14.06 -8.95
CA MET A 161 -5.97 12.99 -8.45
C MET A 161 -5.48 12.20 -7.25
N GLY A 162 -4.19 12.12 -7.05
CA GLY A 162 -3.65 11.21 -6.04
C GLY A 162 -4.13 11.46 -4.63
N THR A 163 -4.50 12.69 -4.33
CA THR A 163 -4.86 13.12 -2.98
C THR A 163 -6.29 13.58 -2.82
N VAL A 164 -7.05 13.69 -3.90
CA VAL A 164 -8.46 14.10 -3.85
C VAL A 164 -9.27 13.18 -2.96
N PHE A 165 -9.02 11.90 -3.04
CA PHE A 165 -9.63 10.86 -2.26
C PHE A 165 -9.46 11.08 -0.75
N ILE A 166 -8.30 11.57 -0.32
CA ILE A 166 -8.04 11.88 1.09
C ILE A 166 -8.97 12.99 1.56
N VAL A 167 -9.21 13.98 0.73
CA VAL A 167 -10.10 15.10 1.06
C VAL A 167 -11.53 14.61 1.23
N LEU A 168 -11.96 13.67 0.41
CA LEU A 168 -13.32 13.14 0.45
C LEU A 168 -13.63 12.33 1.71
N ILE A 169 -12.62 11.78 2.37
CA ILE A 169 -12.77 11.01 3.59
C ILE A 169 -13.20 11.90 4.76
N PHE A 170 -12.93 13.15 4.70
CA PHE A 170 -13.22 14.11 5.75
C PHE A 170 -14.46 14.94 5.45
#